data_f6c10d160e72ebec4c39473513ebac17
#
_entry.id   f6c10d160e72ebec4c39473513ebac17
#
_cell.length_a   1.000
_cell.length_b   1.000
_cell.length_c   1.000
_cell.angle_alpha   90.00
_cell.angle_beta   90.00
_cell.angle_gamma   90.00
#
_symmetry.space_group_name_H-M   'P 1'
#
loop_
_entity.id
_entity.type
_entity.pdbx_description
1 polymer ?
#
loop_
_entity_poly.entity_id
_entity_poly.type
_entity_poly.pdbx_seq_one_letter_code
_entity_poly.pdbx_strand_id
1 'polypeptide(L)'
;WLAWAKNGEAAGTSGYAYRLEAIQIVVTAKGDMAPTVFYGGYTSNNAKAYISKTSAVPIINTNASVRYQSHVSNIGWQSAVENGSLSGTTGRNLGLEAIKIDLDGQPCSGGIKYQTHVQNIGWQNTVMDGALAGTTGRALNVEAINMSLTGEMANQYDIYYRVHAQNYGWLGWAKNGQNAGTSGQNLHLEALQIVLVKKGQSAPGNNYGGIISKNTMA
;
A
#
# COMPACT_ATOMS: atom_id res chain seq x y z
N TRP A 1 -6.17 -29.90 2.04
CA TRP A 1 -4.75 -29.59 2.14
C TRP A 1 -4.24 -29.89 3.55
N LEU A 2 -3.06 -30.47 3.63
CA LEU A 2 -2.30 -30.57 4.88
C LEU A 2 -1.45 -29.30 5.08
N ALA A 3 -0.89 -29.15 6.26
CA ALA A 3 -0.01 -28.04 6.56
C ALA A 3 1.26 -28.03 5.68
N TRP A 4 1.97 -26.90 5.67
CA TRP A 4 3.24 -26.76 4.97
C TRP A 4 4.36 -27.54 5.66
N ALA A 5 5.11 -28.33 4.89
CA ALA A 5 6.38 -28.92 5.30
C ALA A 5 7.54 -28.13 4.66
N LYS A 6 8.68 -28.01 5.33
CA LYS A 6 9.86 -27.30 4.85
C LYS A 6 11.12 -28.14 4.91
N ASN A 7 12.06 -27.86 4.00
CA ASN A 7 13.44 -28.31 4.09
C ASN A 7 13.63 -29.81 4.42
N GLY A 8 12.88 -30.69 3.74
CA GLY A 8 12.98 -32.15 3.90
C GLY A 8 12.06 -32.75 4.96
N GLU A 9 11.16 -31.95 5.57
CA GLU A 9 10.08 -32.50 6.38
C GLU A 9 9.10 -33.30 5.51
N ALA A 10 8.56 -34.40 6.08
CA ALA A 10 7.59 -35.21 5.36
C ALA A 10 6.24 -34.50 5.23
N ALA A 11 5.64 -34.56 4.03
CA ALA A 11 4.31 -34.07 3.76
C ALA A 11 3.41 -35.21 3.28
N GLY A 12 2.19 -35.29 3.79
CA GLY A 12 1.23 -36.32 3.39
C GLY A 12 0.69 -37.13 4.57
N THR A 13 0.21 -38.33 4.28
CA THR A 13 -0.34 -39.24 5.27
C THR A 13 0.44 -40.56 5.27
N SER A 14 0.66 -41.13 6.43
CA SER A 14 1.30 -42.45 6.58
C SER A 14 0.40 -43.38 7.37
N GLY A 15 0.22 -44.59 6.86
CA GLY A 15 -0.57 -45.63 7.52
C GLY A 15 -2.09 -45.51 7.43
N TYR A 16 -2.60 -44.52 6.70
CA TYR A 16 -4.04 -44.30 6.52
C TYR A 16 -4.57 -44.84 5.21
N ALA A 17 -3.73 -45.37 4.34
CA ALA A 17 -4.09 -45.81 2.98
C ALA A 17 -4.76 -44.70 2.13
N TYR A 18 -4.53 -43.44 2.46
CA TYR A 18 -4.99 -42.32 1.65
C TYR A 18 -3.93 -41.93 0.62
N ARG A 19 -4.36 -41.72 -0.61
CA ARG A 19 -3.51 -41.25 -1.70
C ARG A 19 -3.28 -39.73 -1.59
N LEU A 20 -2.15 -39.29 -2.07
CA LEU A 20 -1.90 -37.89 -2.32
C LEU A 20 -2.60 -37.47 -3.60
N GLU A 21 -3.48 -36.47 -3.54
CA GLU A 21 -4.27 -36.01 -4.70
C GLU A 21 -3.69 -34.74 -5.35
N ALA A 22 -3.01 -33.91 -4.57
CA ALA A 22 -2.35 -32.70 -5.04
C ALA A 22 -1.14 -32.35 -4.16
N ILE A 23 -0.19 -31.65 -4.74
CA ILE A 23 0.96 -31.08 -4.04
C ILE A 23 1.15 -29.63 -4.48
N GLN A 24 1.48 -28.76 -3.55
CA GLN A 24 1.89 -27.39 -3.82
C GLN A 24 3.30 -27.17 -3.30
N ILE A 25 4.18 -26.62 -4.11
CA ILE A 25 5.57 -26.35 -3.76
C ILE A 25 5.84 -24.86 -3.97
N VAL A 26 6.42 -24.22 -2.96
CA VAL A 26 6.81 -22.82 -3.00
C VAL A 26 8.27 -22.70 -2.60
N VAL A 27 9.05 -21.98 -3.37
CA VAL A 27 10.43 -21.63 -3.05
C VAL A 27 10.43 -20.21 -2.50
N THR A 28 10.92 -20.02 -1.29
CA THR A 28 11.08 -18.71 -0.66
C THR A 28 12.54 -18.39 -0.46
N ALA A 29 12.94 -17.12 -0.54
CA ALA A 29 14.30 -16.72 -0.20
C ALA A 29 14.55 -16.93 1.31
N LYS A 30 15.82 -17.20 1.67
CA LYS A 30 16.20 -17.40 3.07
C LYS A 30 15.97 -16.08 3.84
N GLY A 31 15.08 -16.15 4.84
CA GLY A 31 14.69 -14.98 5.65
C GLY A 31 13.31 -14.44 5.31
N ASP A 32 12.70 -14.86 4.22
CA ASP A 32 11.30 -14.55 3.93
C ASP A 32 10.37 -15.35 4.86
N MET A 33 9.20 -14.78 5.12
CA MET A 33 8.17 -15.51 5.84
C MET A 33 7.69 -16.70 5.00
N ALA A 34 7.50 -17.85 5.66
CA ALA A 34 6.88 -18.99 5.02
C ALA A 34 5.49 -18.62 4.48
N PRO A 35 5.04 -19.28 3.40
CA PRO A 35 3.66 -19.13 2.94
C PRO A 35 2.74 -19.43 4.12
N THR A 36 1.88 -18.49 4.47
CA THR A 36 1.17 -18.43 5.74
C THR A 36 0.56 -19.74 6.23
N VAL A 37 0.94 -20.07 7.43
CA VAL A 37 0.19 -20.67 8.52
C VAL A 37 0.04 -22.20 8.51
N PHE A 38 0.98 -23.01 8.50
CA PHE A 38 0.99 -24.32 9.19
C PHE A 38 2.27 -25.06 8.84
N TYR A 39 3.16 -25.13 9.79
CA TYR A 39 4.30 -26.04 9.73
C TYR A 39 3.86 -27.42 10.22
N GLY A 40 4.31 -28.47 9.56
CA GLY A 40 3.97 -29.82 9.90
C GLY A 40 2.98 -30.46 8.91
N GLY A 41 3.41 -30.67 7.67
CA GLY A 41 2.63 -31.32 6.61
C GLY A 41 2.50 -32.82 6.72
N TYR A 42 2.81 -33.41 7.87
CA TYR A 42 2.79 -34.85 8.09
C TYR A 42 1.79 -35.23 9.18
N THR A 43 0.94 -36.22 8.93
CA THR A 43 0.08 -36.80 9.92
C THR A 43 0.44 -38.26 10.17
N SER A 44 0.63 -38.64 11.45
CA SER A 44 0.81 -40.02 11.84
C SER A 44 -0.52 -40.75 11.93
N ASN A 45 -0.48 -42.10 12.00
CA ASN A 45 -1.66 -42.95 12.15
C ASN A 45 -2.63 -42.52 13.27
N ASN A 46 -2.15 -41.85 14.29
CA ASN A 46 -2.93 -41.40 15.44
C ASN A 46 -3.37 -39.96 15.35
N ALA A 47 -2.94 -39.21 14.35
CA ALA A 47 -3.32 -37.85 14.16
C ALA A 47 -4.57 -37.78 13.30
N LYS A 48 -5.70 -37.42 13.88
CA LYS A 48 -6.89 -37.05 13.11
C LYS A 48 -6.64 -35.68 12.49
N ALA A 49 -5.93 -35.64 11.39
CA ALA A 49 -5.89 -34.42 10.54
C ALA A 49 -7.19 -34.36 9.78
N TYR A 50 -8.21 -33.82 10.40
CA TYR A 50 -9.48 -33.59 9.76
C TYR A 50 -9.47 -32.22 9.14
N ILE A 51 -9.43 -32.17 7.82
CA ILE A 51 -9.71 -30.95 7.07
C ILE A 51 -11.24 -30.86 6.92
N SER A 52 -11.83 -29.91 7.60
CA SER A 52 -13.23 -29.56 7.44
C SER A 52 -13.54 -29.25 5.97
N LYS A 53 -14.63 -29.79 5.43
CA LYS A 53 -15.11 -29.56 4.07
C LYS A 53 -15.50 -28.10 3.76
N THR A 54 -15.34 -27.18 4.69
CA THR A 54 -15.84 -25.81 4.59
C THR A 54 -14.83 -24.74 5.00
N SER A 55 -13.62 -24.86 4.54
CA SER A 55 -12.78 -23.68 4.54
C SER A 55 -12.17 -23.57 3.14
N ALA A 56 -12.80 -22.78 2.31
CA ALA A 56 -12.04 -22.12 1.28
C ALA A 56 -10.81 -21.53 1.98
N VAL A 57 -9.63 -22.04 1.67
CA VAL A 57 -8.38 -21.37 2.09
C VAL A 57 -8.53 -19.97 1.50
N PRO A 58 -8.59 -18.91 2.30
CA PRO A 58 -8.54 -17.59 1.72
C PRO A 58 -7.24 -17.61 0.91
N ILE A 59 -7.31 -17.28 -0.37
CA ILE A 59 -6.12 -16.87 -1.09
C ILE A 59 -5.70 -15.62 -0.36
N ILE A 60 -4.84 -15.78 0.64
CA ILE A 60 -4.20 -14.63 1.27
C ILE A 60 -3.30 -14.13 0.16
N ASN A 61 -3.78 -13.11 -0.51
CA ASN A 61 -2.97 -12.35 -1.44
C ASN A 61 -1.83 -11.77 -0.58
N THR A 62 -0.67 -12.43 -0.59
CA THR A 62 0.47 -12.08 0.27
C THR A 62 1.14 -10.78 -0.19
N ASN A 63 0.61 -10.17 -1.23
CA ASN A 63 1.04 -8.88 -1.72
C ASN A 63 0.08 -7.81 -1.22
N ALA A 64 0.35 -7.28 -0.02
CA ALA A 64 -0.29 -6.06 0.42
C ALA A 64 -0.13 -4.98 -0.66
N SER A 65 -1.21 -4.32 -1.01
CA SER A 65 -1.21 -3.21 -1.95
C SER A 65 -1.75 -1.93 -1.29
N VAL A 66 -1.34 -0.80 -1.82
CA VAL A 66 -1.98 0.48 -1.52
C VAL A 66 -2.89 0.85 -2.68
N ARG A 67 -4.17 1.05 -2.37
CA ARG A 67 -5.21 1.46 -3.31
C ARG A 67 -5.59 2.91 -3.07
N TYR A 68 -5.68 3.70 -4.13
CA TYR A 68 -5.95 5.12 -3.99
C TYR A 68 -6.66 5.72 -5.20
N GLN A 69 -7.36 6.82 -4.96
CA GLN A 69 -8.07 7.57 -5.99
C GLN A 69 -8.02 9.07 -5.69
N SER A 70 -8.12 9.88 -6.73
CA SER A 70 -8.11 11.33 -6.67
C SER A 70 -9.41 11.94 -7.19
N HIS A 71 -9.86 13.02 -6.54
CA HIS A 71 -10.83 13.95 -7.08
C HIS A 71 -10.08 15.07 -7.80
N VAL A 72 -10.31 15.20 -9.08
CA VAL A 72 -9.62 16.17 -9.95
C VAL A 72 -10.59 17.29 -10.32
N SER A 73 -10.10 18.51 -10.27
CA SER A 73 -10.87 19.71 -10.67
C SER A 73 -11.47 19.52 -12.08
N ASN A 74 -12.75 19.85 -12.23
CA ASN A 74 -13.52 19.71 -13.47
C ASN A 74 -13.71 18.28 -14.02
N ILE A 75 -13.19 17.25 -13.32
CA ILE A 75 -13.37 15.83 -13.69
C ILE A 75 -14.17 15.07 -12.64
N GLY A 76 -13.90 15.35 -11.35
CA GLY A 76 -14.45 14.57 -10.24
C GLY A 76 -13.59 13.39 -9.85
N TRP A 77 -14.20 12.40 -9.16
CA TRP A 77 -13.52 11.19 -8.73
C TRP A 77 -13.11 10.31 -9.90
N GLN A 78 -11.82 9.99 -9.96
CA GLN A 78 -11.31 9.01 -10.90
C GLN A 78 -11.43 7.58 -10.33
N SER A 79 -11.30 6.58 -11.19
CA SER A 79 -11.20 5.18 -10.75
C SER A 79 -10.01 4.98 -9.83
N ALA A 80 -10.17 4.12 -8.82
CA ALA A 80 -9.08 3.77 -7.94
C ALA A 80 -7.99 2.99 -8.69
N VAL A 81 -6.75 3.25 -8.34
CA VAL A 81 -5.55 2.60 -8.86
C VAL A 81 -4.71 2.02 -7.73
N GLU A 82 -3.70 1.22 -8.04
CA GLU A 82 -2.87 0.54 -7.05
C GLU A 82 -1.37 0.71 -7.34
N ASN A 83 -0.57 0.57 -6.29
CA ASN A 83 0.89 0.40 -6.29
C ASN A 83 1.63 1.05 -7.45
N GLY A 84 1.93 2.34 -7.34
CA GLY A 84 2.73 3.08 -8.31
C GLY A 84 2.00 3.52 -9.57
N SER A 85 0.73 3.15 -9.76
CA SER A 85 -0.07 3.65 -10.86
C SER A 85 -0.39 5.14 -10.68
N LEU A 86 -0.56 5.87 -11.77
CA LEU A 86 -0.87 7.29 -11.72
C LEU A 86 -2.34 7.52 -11.33
N SER A 87 -2.58 8.35 -10.31
CA SER A 87 -3.89 8.91 -9.98
C SER A 87 -3.83 10.43 -10.14
N GLY A 88 -4.77 11.01 -10.87
CA GLY A 88 -4.74 12.42 -11.26
C GLY A 88 -4.51 12.60 -12.77
N THR A 89 -4.00 13.75 -13.15
CA THR A 89 -3.67 14.09 -14.55
C THR A 89 -2.30 14.75 -14.63
N THR A 90 -1.63 14.67 -15.78
CA THR A 90 -0.40 15.42 -16.06
C THR A 90 -0.57 16.22 -17.33
N GLY A 91 0.04 17.41 -17.40
CA GLY A 91 0.00 18.28 -18.59
C GLY A 91 -1.36 18.89 -18.92
N ARG A 92 -2.33 18.82 -18.00
CA ARG A 92 -3.67 19.40 -18.18
C ARG A 92 -3.94 20.60 -17.30
N ASN A 93 -3.03 20.94 -16.39
CA ASN A 93 -3.19 22.03 -15.42
C ASN A 93 -4.49 21.91 -14.59
N LEU A 94 -4.85 20.68 -14.21
CA LEU A 94 -6.02 20.38 -13.38
C LEU A 94 -5.55 19.91 -12.00
N GLY A 95 -5.93 20.64 -10.96
CA GLY A 95 -5.53 20.35 -9.59
C GLY A 95 -6.29 19.21 -8.96
N LEU A 96 -5.63 18.50 -8.06
CA LEU A 96 -6.28 17.57 -7.14
C LEU A 96 -7.02 18.36 -6.07
N GLU A 97 -8.24 17.99 -5.76
CA GLU A 97 -9.07 18.62 -4.71
C GLU A 97 -9.22 17.73 -3.48
N ALA A 98 -9.23 16.40 -3.67
CA ALA A 98 -9.28 15.41 -2.58
C ALA A 98 -8.66 14.09 -3.01
N ILE A 99 -8.29 13.29 -2.00
CA ILE A 99 -7.78 11.92 -2.16
C ILE A 99 -8.47 10.98 -1.18
N LYS A 100 -8.52 9.69 -1.54
CA LYS A 100 -8.84 8.58 -0.65
C LYS A 100 -7.76 7.52 -0.84
N ILE A 101 -7.26 6.97 0.27
CA ILE A 101 -6.19 5.98 0.26
C ILE A 101 -6.53 4.88 1.24
N ASP A 102 -6.39 3.63 0.81
CA ASP A 102 -6.64 2.45 1.62
C ASP A 102 -5.57 1.38 1.36
N LEU A 103 -5.47 0.41 2.23
CA LEU A 103 -4.63 -0.78 2.03
C LEU A 103 -5.53 -1.97 1.67
N ASP A 104 -5.03 -2.85 0.81
CA ASP A 104 -5.68 -4.10 0.44
C ASP A 104 -4.72 -5.28 0.64
N GLY A 105 -5.25 -6.45 0.99
CA GLY A 105 -4.46 -7.66 1.19
C GLY A 105 -3.44 -7.59 2.33
N GLN A 106 -3.70 -6.79 3.39
CA GLN A 106 -2.77 -6.63 4.52
C GLN A 106 -2.48 -7.97 5.21
N PRO A 107 -1.19 -8.35 5.35
CA PRO A 107 -0.82 -9.59 6.01
C PRO A 107 -0.81 -9.48 7.56
N CYS A 108 -0.92 -8.28 8.10
CA CYS A 108 -0.85 -7.99 9.52
C CYS A 108 -1.72 -6.79 9.90
N SER A 109 -1.90 -6.55 11.20
CA SER A 109 -2.71 -5.44 11.71
C SER A 109 -2.08 -4.07 11.42
N GLY A 110 -2.92 -3.07 11.27
CA GLY A 110 -2.52 -1.70 10.97
C GLY A 110 -3.29 -1.17 9.78
N GLY A 111 -3.02 0.06 9.40
CA GLY A 111 -3.67 0.76 8.32
C GLY A 111 -2.79 1.87 7.78
N ILE A 112 -3.39 2.81 7.09
CA ILE A 112 -2.74 4.00 6.55
C ILE A 112 -3.42 5.26 7.09
N LYS A 113 -2.63 6.20 7.58
CA LYS A 113 -3.08 7.55 7.96
C LYS A 113 -2.47 8.59 7.03
N TYR A 114 -3.25 9.61 6.70
CA TYR A 114 -2.81 10.65 5.76
C TYR A 114 -3.56 11.96 5.98
N GLN A 115 -2.98 13.04 5.48
CA GLN A 115 -3.57 14.38 5.48
C GLN A 115 -3.14 15.16 4.26
N THR A 116 -3.89 16.20 3.93
CA THR A 116 -3.63 17.13 2.83
C THR A 116 -3.47 18.56 3.34
N HIS A 117 -2.57 19.30 2.70
CA HIS A 117 -2.53 20.75 2.76
C HIS A 117 -3.39 21.28 1.62
N VAL A 118 -4.43 22.04 1.98
CA VAL A 118 -5.40 22.58 1.02
C VAL A 118 -5.23 24.07 0.90
N GLN A 119 -5.31 24.58 -0.32
CA GLN A 119 -5.26 25.99 -0.67
C GLN A 119 -6.20 26.81 0.24
N ASN A 120 -5.71 27.91 0.80
CA ASN A 120 -6.42 28.82 1.70
C ASN A 120 -6.91 28.20 3.04
N ILE A 121 -6.63 26.92 3.31
CA ILE A 121 -7.01 26.23 4.56
C ILE A 121 -5.76 25.83 5.34
N GLY A 122 -4.72 25.33 4.66
CA GLY A 122 -3.55 24.72 5.28
C GLY A 122 -3.70 23.22 5.50
N TRP A 123 -2.90 22.65 6.44
CA TRP A 123 -2.97 21.24 6.79
C TRP A 123 -4.28 20.91 7.49
N GLN A 124 -5.00 19.96 6.93
CA GLN A 124 -6.23 19.43 7.50
C GLN A 124 -5.93 18.35 8.56
N ASN A 125 -6.96 17.94 9.29
CA ASN A 125 -6.86 16.82 10.20
C ASN A 125 -6.46 15.54 9.50
N THR A 126 -5.66 14.71 10.18
CA THR A 126 -5.32 13.38 9.69
C THR A 126 -6.56 12.50 9.62
N VAL A 127 -6.70 11.78 8.52
CA VAL A 127 -7.72 10.76 8.31
C VAL A 127 -7.07 9.39 8.08
N MET A 128 -7.86 8.32 8.05
CA MET A 128 -7.37 6.94 7.94
C MET A 128 -8.23 6.13 6.96
N ASP A 129 -7.62 5.10 6.39
CA ASP A 129 -8.24 3.93 5.78
C ASP A 129 -9.47 4.27 4.90
N GLY A 130 -9.23 4.85 3.73
CA GLY A 130 -10.25 5.21 2.74
C GLY A 130 -11.06 6.48 3.04
N ALA A 131 -10.86 7.14 4.18
CA ALA A 131 -11.54 8.40 4.48
C ALA A 131 -11.07 9.54 3.57
N LEU A 132 -11.93 10.53 3.34
CA LEU A 132 -11.64 11.65 2.46
C LEU A 132 -10.65 12.63 3.11
N ALA A 133 -9.55 12.94 2.44
CA ALA A 133 -8.66 14.06 2.74
C ALA A 133 -8.72 15.07 1.59
N GLY A 134 -8.87 16.35 1.91
CA GLY A 134 -9.08 17.41 0.94
C GLY A 134 -10.49 17.98 1.00
N THR A 135 -10.95 18.55 -0.10
CA THR A 135 -12.30 19.12 -0.23
C THR A 135 -12.92 18.70 -1.56
N THR A 136 -14.25 18.63 -1.63
CA THR A 136 -14.98 18.45 -2.88
C THR A 136 -16.02 19.56 -3.02
N GLY A 137 -16.26 20.02 -4.25
CA GLY A 137 -17.26 21.06 -4.54
C GLY A 137 -16.91 22.46 -4.01
N ARG A 138 -15.66 22.70 -3.63
CA ARG A 138 -15.19 24.00 -3.11
C ARG A 138 -14.19 24.69 -4.04
N ALA A 139 -13.77 24.04 -5.12
CA ALA A 139 -12.72 24.50 -6.03
C ALA A 139 -11.42 24.91 -5.30
N LEU A 140 -11.05 24.15 -4.25
CA LEU A 140 -9.83 24.36 -3.48
C LEU A 140 -8.88 23.19 -3.74
N ASN A 141 -7.70 23.50 -4.21
CA ASN A 141 -6.72 22.49 -4.60
C ASN A 141 -5.88 22.00 -3.43
N VAL A 142 -5.44 20.75 -3.52
CA VAL A 142 -4.42 20.18 -2.66
C VAL A 142 -3.05 20.69 -3.11
N GLU A 143 -2.24 21.19 -2.18
CA GLU A 143 -0.89 21.70 -2.42
C GLU A 143 0.21 20.77 -1.89
N ALA A 144 -0.07 20.00 -0.86
CA ALA A 144 0.84 19.00 -0.31
C ALA A 144 0.09 17.88 0.38
N ILE A 145 0.75 16.74 0.51
CA ILE A 145 0.26 15.55 1.22
C ILE A 145 1.34 14.99 2.14
N ASN A 146 0.93 14.31 3.18
CA ASN A 146 1.78 13.33 3.87
C ASN A 146 0.96 12.11 4.27
N MET A 147 1.66 10.97 4.42
CA MET A 147 1.03 9.71 4.82
C MET A 147 2.03 8.80 5.52
N SER A 148 1.52 7.95 6.40
CA SER A 148 2.31 6.92 7.05
C SER A 148 1.45 5.70 7.38
N LEU A 149 2.08 4.55 7.51
CA LEU A 149 1.45 3.33 7.98
C LEU A 149 1.28 3.37 9.50
N THR A 150 0.39 2.53 10.02
CA THR A 150 0.12 2.34 11.45
C THR A 150 0.23 0.86 11.83
N GLY A 151 0.30 0.56 13.13
CA GLY A 151 0.33 -0.81 13.65
C GLY A 151 1.49 -1.64 13.11
N GLU A 152 1.29 -2.95 12.99
CA GLU A 152 2.28 -3.90 12.47
C GLU A 152 2.64 -3.65 10.99
N MET A 153 1.72 -3.07 10.20
CA MET A 153 2.04 -2.65 8.84
C MET A 153 3.21 -1.67 8.81
N ALA A 154 3.31 -0.73 9.75
CA ALA A 154 4.44 0.21 9.85
C ALA A 154 5.76 -0.47 10.24
N ASN A 155 5.72 -1.63 10.90
CA ASN A 155 6.90 -2.41 11.25
C ASN A 155 7.43 -3.23 10.07
N GLN A 156 6.56 -3.67 9.17
CA GLN A 156 6.90 -4.58 8.08
C GLN A 156 7.05 -3.90 6.71
N TYR A 157 6.42 -2.74 6.51
CA TYR A 157 6.41 -2.02 5.24
C TYR A 157 6.84 -0.57 5.40
N ASP A 158 7.28 0.01 4.29
CA ASP A 158 7.47 1.43 4.08
C ASP A 158 6.46 1.91 3.03
N ILE A 159 5.89 3.10 3.23
CA ILE A 159 5.05 3.75 2.23
C ILE A 159 5.84 4.86 1.56
N TYR A 160 5.98 4.78 0.24
CA TYR A 160 6.61 5.80 -0.59
C TYR A 160 5.55 6.48 -1.45
N TYR A 161 5.71 7.77 -1.64
CA TYR A 161 4.80 8.54 -2.49
C TYR A 161 5.51 9.73 -3.11
N ARG A 162 5.06 10.10 -4.31
CA ARG A 162 5.49 11.31 -4.98
C ARG A 162 4.31 11.97 -5.66
N VAL A 163 4.45 13.26 -5.93
CA VAL A 163 3.42 14.09 -6.53
C VAL A 163 3.93 14.81 -7.77
N HIS A 164 3.04 15.02 -8.72
CA HIS A 164 3.24 15.94 -9.83
C HIS A 164 2.67 17.30 -9.42
N ALA A 165 3.52 18.32 -9.37
CA ALA A 165 3.16 19.66 -8.93
C ALA A 165 3.18 20.63 -10.13
N GLN A 166 2.22 21.55 -10.13
CA GLN A 166 2.15 22.64 -11.10
C GLN A 166 3.50 23.35 -11.22
N ASN A 167 3.97 23.57 -12.44
CA ASN A 167 5.23 24.22 -12.80
C ASN A 167 6.51 23.43 -12.49
N TYR A 168 6.46 22.37 -11.68
CA TYR A 168 7.63 21.57 -11.27
C TYR A 168 7.67 20.17 -11.90
N GLY A 169 6.49 19.64 -12.30
CA GLY A 169 6.41 18.24 -12.71
C GLY A 169 6.52 17.27 -11.53
N TRP A 170 7.09 16.09 -11.75
CA TRP A 170 7.26 15.10 -10.71
C TRP A 170 8.34 15.51 -9.70
N LEU A 171 7.94 15.62 -8.45
CA LEU A 171 8.86 15.82 -7.34
C LEU A 171 9.50 14.48 -6.92
N GLY A 172 10.51 14.54 -6.07
CA GLY A 172 11.15 13.36 -5.51
C GLY A 172 10.21 12.55 -4.62
N TRP A 173 10.59 11.30 -4.33
CA TRP A 173 9.87 10.43 -3.42
C TRP A 173 9.96 10.91 -1.98
N ALA A 174 8.82 10.98 -1.31
CA ALA A 174 8.67 11.11 0.13
C ALA A 174 8.39 9.73 0.74
N LYS A 175 8.67 9.57 2.03
CA LYS A 175 8.56 8.29 2.75
C LYS A 175 7.98 8.50 4.15
N ASN A 176 7.07 7.64 4.58
CA ASN A 176 6.68 7.47 5.99
C ASN A 176 6.42 8.76 6.77
N GLY A 177 5.51 9.60 6.32
CA GLY A 177 5.12 10.83 7.00
C GLY A 177 5.91 12.08 6.56
N GLN A 178 6.87 11.98 5.66
CA GLN A 178 7.48 13.14 5.05
C GLN A 178 6.46 13.91 4.20
N ASN A 179 6.58 15.21 4.10
CA ASN A 179 5.72 15.99 3.24
C ASN A 179 6.12 15.86 1.76
N ALA A 180 5.11 15.81 0.87
CA ALA A 180 5.29 15.87 -0.58
C ALA A 180 4.40 16.95 -1.17
N GLY A 181 4.96 17.87 -1.96
CA GLY A 181 4.19 18.95 -2.59
C GLY A 181 4.84 20.33 -2.47
N THR A 182 4.01 21.37 -2.52
CA THR A 182 4.39 22.77 -2.66
C THR A 182 3.71 23.66 -1.62
N SER A 183 3.81 23.31 -0.33
CA SER A 183 3.04 24.04 0.69
C SER A 183 3.44 25.53 0.75
N GLY A 184 2.44 26.41 0.78
CA GLY A 184 2.61 27.87 0.89
C GLY A 184 3.05 28.57 -0.40
N GLN A 185 3.09 27.91 -1.55
CA GLN A 185 3.42 28.50 -2.84
C GLN A 185 2.20 28.77 -3.73
N ASN A 186 1.01 28.36 -3.29
CA ASN A 186 -0.22 28.45 -4.07
C ASN A 186 -0.11 27.72 -5.44
N LEU A 187 0.60 26.60 -5.44
CA LEU A 187 0.74 25.71 -6.58
C LEU A 187 0.08 24.37 -6.27
N HIS A 188 -0.78 23.92 -7.14
CA HIS A 188 -1.55 22.71 -6.90
C HIS A 188 -0.81 21.43 -7.29
N LEU A 189 -1.19 20.32 -6.68
CA LEU A 189 -0.84 18.99 -7.13
C LEU A 189 -1.76 18.56 -8.27
N GLU A 190 -1.23 17.89 -9.28
CA GLU A 190 -1.96 17.44 -10.46
C GLU A 190 -2.13 15.93 -10.50
N ALA A 191 -1.15 15.20 -9.95
CA ALA A 191 -1.18 13.74 -9.86
C ALA A 191 -0.35 13.24 -8.68
N LEU A 192 -0.57 11.98 -8.30
CA LEU A 192 0.24 11.27 -7.32
C LEU A 192 0.50 9.82 -7.72
N GLN A 193 1.56 9.27 -7.19
CA GLN A 193 1.88 7.85 -7.20
C GLN A 193 2.25 7.42 -5.78
N ILE A 194 1.72 6.26 -5.35
CA ILE A 194 1.97 5.70 -4.02
C ILE A 194 2.41 4.24 -4.18
N VAL A 195 3.44 3.83 -3.45
CA VAL A 195 3.98 2.47 -3.48
C VAL A 195 4.15 1.95 -2.07
N LEU A 196 3.62 0.77 -1.80
CA LEU A 196 3.86 0.02 -0.58
C LEU A 196 5.05 -0.92 -0.82
N VAL A 197 6.08 -0.80 0.01
CA VAL A 197 7.33 -1.57 -0.14
C VAL A 197 7.60 -2.33 1.15
N LYS A 198 7.80 -3.64 1.08
CA LYS A 198 8.21 -4.43 2.24
C LYS A 198 9.60 -3.98 2.70
N LYS A 199 9.80 -3.80 4.00
CA LYS A 199 11.10 -3.39 4.56
C LYS A 199 12.21 -4.35 4.13
N GLY A 200 13.34 -3.78 3.76
CA GLY A 200 14.48 -4.52 3.20
C GLY A 200 14.44 -4.68 1.67
N GLN A 201 13.34 -4.33 1.02
CA GLN A 201 13.27 -4.29 -0.44
C GLN A 201 13.71 -2.92 -0.99
N SER A 202 14.05 -2.88 -2.27
CA SER A 202 14.50 -1.65 -2.92
C SER A 202 13.40 -0.59 -2.97
N ALA A 203 13.76 0.64 -2.68
CA ALA A 203 12.88 1.79 -2.83
C ALA A 203 12.51 2.05 -4.31
N PRO A 204 11.38 2.73 -4.60
CA PRO A 204 10.86 2.87 -5.97
C PRO A 204 11.65 3.83 -6.88
N GLY A 205 12.82 4.31 -6.48
CA GLY A 205 13.65 5.21 -7.29
C GLY A 205 14.74 5.88 -6.49
N ASN A 206 15.57 6.70 -7.15
CA ASN A 206 16.76 7.30 -6.57
C ASN A 206 16.62 8.79 -6.24
N ASN A 207 15.50 9.43 -6.61
CA ASN A 207 15.28 10.85 -6.38
C ASN A 207 14.35 11.05 -5.18
N TYR A 208 14.89 11.57 -4.09
CA TYR A 208 14.19 11.85 -2.84
C TYR A 208 14.16 13.36 -2.58
N GLY A 209 13.19 13.84 -1.81
CA GLY A 209 12.97 15.26 -1.55
C GLY A 209 11.61 15.70 -2.13
N GLY A 210 10.54 15.23 -1.49
CA GLY A 210 9.17 15.38 -1.98
C GLY A 210 8.56 16.76 -1.78
N ILE A 211 9.25 17.71 -1.10
CA ILE A 211 8.63 19.01 -0.78
C ILE A 211 9.46 20.19 -1.30
N ILE A 212 8.75 21.17 -1.84
CA ILE A 212 9.28 22.50 -2.16
C ILE A 212 8.54 23.50 -1.27
N SER A 213 9.25 24.20 -0.43
CA SER A 213 8.71 25.26 0.44
C SER A 213 9.30 26.62 0.07
N LYS A 214 8.60 27.72 0.44
CA LYS A 214 9.08 29.09 0.18
C LYS A 214 10.48 29.37 0.70
N ASN A 215 10.95 28.64 1.72
CA ASN A 215 12.24 28.85 2.35
C ASN A 215 13.40 28.10 1.67
N THR A 216 13.14 27.31 0.63
CA THR A 216 14.17 26.58 -0.14
C THR A 216 14.53 27.26 -1.46
N MET A 217 13.90 28.39 -1.78
CA MET A 217 14.28 29.26 -2.90
C MET A 217 15.04 30.48 -2.34
N ALA A 218 16.29 30.33 -2.00
CA ALA A 218 17.22 31.42 -1.80
C ALA A 218 18.37 31.33 -2.82
#